data_2c10d0e7d0c10a3af81f30e011bd0bed
#
_entry.id   2c10d0e7d0c10a3af81f30e011bd0bed
#
_cell.length_a   1.000
_cell.length_b   1.000
_cell.length_c   1.000
_cell.angle_alpha   90.00
_cell.angle_beta   90.00
_cell.angle_gamma   90.00
#
_symmetry.space_group_name_H-M   'P 1'
#
loop_
_entity.id
_entity.type
_entity.pdbx_description
1 polymer ?
#
loop_
_entity_poly.entity_id
_entity_poly.type
_entity_poly.pdbx_seq_one_letter_code
_entity_poly.pdbx_strand_id
1 'polypeptide(L)'
;MAKRTLIVNGSPRPHGNTVALINEMKKTLEGEVIEISAFRSKIAPCIDCRGCVETAKCVVRDEMDTIYADDYDNVVIATPIYFGTMPGQMLNLLSRFQPQHAAMFFLDIPRNISPKKAGLILTAGSKKNESNALHHIRCMFKMFNARGYEGYEVISNFTDEIPASEDEAALAAARRLGEYLNEDWPDGADLRGLWDIKRGKA
;
A
#
# COMPACT_ATOMS: atom_id res chain seq x y z
N MET A 1 -6.78 14.78 -15.63
CA MET A 1 -7.70 14.74 -14.45
C MET A 1 -6.83 14.74 -13.20
N ALA A 2 -7.31 15.30 -12.09
CA ALA A 2 -6.58 15.20 -10.82
C ALA A 2 -6.48 13.73 -10.41
N LYS A 3 -5.27 13.29 -10.00
CA LYS A 3 -5.03 11.90 -9.59
C LYS A 3 -5.67 11.63 -8.23
N ARG A 4 -5.98 10.37 -7.98
CA ARG A 4 -6.49 9.89 -6.70
C ARG A 4 -5.47 8.95 -6.06
N THR A 5 -5.14 9.19 -4.81
CA THR A 5 -4.14 8.40 -4.08
C THR A 5 -4.79 7.70 -2.88
N LEU A 6 -4.76 6.37 -2.88
CA LEU A 6 -5.11 5.56 -1.73
C LEU A 6 -3.90 5.46 -0.78
N ILE A 7 -4.08 5.84 0.47
CA ILE A 7 -3.10 5.62 1.54
C ILE A 7 -3.63 4.54 2.49
N VAL A 8 -2.93 3.42 2.57
CA VAL A 8 -3.20 2.37 3.57
C VAL A 8 -2.29 2.62 4.76
N ASN A 9 -2.86 3.20 5.82
CA ASN A 9 -2.15 3.63 7.01
C ASN A 9 -2.19 2.56 8.10
N GLY A 10 -1.04 1.92 8.36
CA GLY A 10 -0.83 0.91 9.39
C GLY A 10 -0.39 1.46 10.76
N SER A 11 -0.46 2.78 10.98
CA SER A 11 -0.08 3.36 12.28
C SER A 11 -1.20 3.26 13.30
N PRO A 12 -0.93 2.74 14.52
CA PRO A 12 -1.88 2.81 15.64
C PRO A 12 -2.01 4.22 16.23
N ARG A 13 -0.98 5.05 16.06
CA ARG A 13 -0.88 6.38 16.68
C ARG A 13 -1.30 7.47 15.69
N PRO A 14 -2.33 8.30 15.98
CA PRO A 14 -2.80 9.35 15.08
C PRO A 14 -1.76 10.46 14.86
N HIS A 15 -0.80 10.60 15.76
CA HIS A 15 0.29 11.59 15.71
C HIS A 15 1.67 10.91 15.81
N GLY A 16 1.79 9.65 15.33
CA GLY A 16 3.04 8.89 15.38
C GLY A 16 3.95 9.17 14.20
N ASN A 17 5.14 8.58 14.24
CA ASN A 17 6.20 8.76 13.26
C ASN A 17 5.76 8.48 11.80
N THR A 18 5.03 7.38 11.58
CA THR A 18 4.50 7.05 10.25
C THR A 18 3.54 8.14 9.74
N VAL A 19 2.68 8.67 10.62
CA VAL A 19 1.71 9.72 10.25
C VAL A 19 2.43 11.04 9.97
N ALA A 20 3.51 11.35 10.68
CA ALA A 20 4.34 12.52 10.39
C ALA A 20 4.87 12.49 8.95
N LEU A 21 5.37 11.34 8.48
CA LEU A 21 5.86 11.16 7.12
C LEU A 21 4.72 11.16 6.07
N ILE A 22 3.55 10.57 6.39
CA ILE A 22 2.36 10.69 5.54
C ILE A 22 1.97 12.16 5.36
N ASN A 23 1.95 12.92 6.44
CA ASN A 23 1.60 14.35 6.37
C ASN A 23 2.63 15.16 5.60
N GLU A 24 3.92 14.81 5.71
CA GLU A 24 4.97 15.46 4.94
C GLU A 24 4.85 15.18 3.44
N MET A 25 4.59 13.92 3.07
CA MET A 25 4.30 13.54 1.68
C MET A 25 3.10 14.31 1.12
N LYS A 26 2.04 14.46 1.91
CA LYS A 26 0.83 15.19 1.50
C LYS A 26 1.06 16.67 1.21
N LYS A 27 2.16 17.28 1.65
CA LYS A 27 2.48 18.68 1.34
C LYS A 27 2.82 18.90 -0.14
N THR A 28 3.30 17.87 -0.81
CA THR A 28 3.70 17.89 -2.22
C THR A 28 2.81 17.03 -3.11
N LEU A 29 1.96 16.18 -2.52
CA LEU A 29 1.01 15.35 -3.24
C LEU A 29 -0.19 16.19 -3.69
N GLU A 30 -0.56 16.07 -4.97
CA GLU A 30 -1.70 16.72 -5.58
C GLU A 30 -2.89 15.76 -5.74
N GLY A 31 -4.09 16.32 -5.88
CA GLY A 31 -5.30 15.56 -6.15
C GLY A 31 -6.04 15.09 -4.91
N GLU A 32 -6.87 14.06 -5.07
CA GLU A 32 -7.70 13.53 -3.99
C GLU A 32 -6.95 12.45 -3.20
N VAL A 33 -7.06 12.50 -1.88
CA VAL A 33 -6.49 11.49 -0.99
C VAL A 33 -7.58 10.70 -0.29
N ILE A 34 -7.55 9.38 -0.46
CA ILE A 34 -8.37 8.41 0.25
C ILE A 34 -7.46 7.74 1.29
N GLU A 35 -7.70 7.94 2.58
CA GLU A 35 -6.91 7.32 3.63
C GLU A 35 -7.73 6.26 4.39
N ILE A 36 -7.26 5.02 4.35
CA ILE A 36 -7.80 3.89 5.11
C ILE A 36 -6.82 3.52 6.22
N SER A 37 -7.28 3.60 7.46
CA SER A 37 -6.48 3.24 8.63
C SER A 37 -6.76 1.81 9.08
N ALA A 38 -5.73 0.97 9.13
CA ALA A 38 -5.86 -0.40 9.63
C ALA A 38 -6.35 -0.48 11.09
N PHE A 39 -6.22 0.61 11.85
CA PHE A 39 -6.61 0.65 13.27
C PHE A 39 -7.94 1.37 13.52
N ARG A 40 -8.38 2.24 12.63
CA ARG A 40 -9.57 3.09 12.85
C ARG A 40 -10.71 2.77 11.88
N SER A 41 -10.41 2.23 10.71
CA SER A 41 -11.42 1.78 9.76
C SER A 41 -12.09 0.51 10.23
N LYS A 42 -13.38 0.38 9.94
CA LYS A 42 -14.18 -0.80 10.29
C LYS A 42 -13.97 -1.90 9.23
N ILE A 43 -12.81 -2.55 9.27
CA ILE A 43 -12.44 -3.64 8.37
C ILE A 43 -12.21 -4.90 9.19
N ALA A 44 -13.07 -5.90 9.00
CA ALA A 44 -12.91 -7.21 9.63
C ALA A 44 -11.76 -8.00 8.97
N PRO A 45 -11.03 -8.87 9.70
CA PRO A 45 -10.04 -9.75 9.09
C PRO A 45 -10.69 -10.79 8.17
N CYS A 46 -9.91 -11.42 7.32
CA CYS A 46 -10.37 -12.58 6.56
C CYS A 46 -10.65 -13.76 7.51
N ILE A 47 -11.84 -14.36 7.38
CA ILE A 47 -12.27 -15.50 8.19
C ILE A 47 -12.18 -16.84 7.42
N ASP A 48 -11.49 -16.85 6.29
CA ASP A 48 -11.34 -18.02 5.39
C ASP A 48 -12.67 -18.73 5.05
N CYS A 49 -13.75 -17.99 4.85
CA CYS A 49 -15.06 -18.53 4.50
C CYS A 49 -15.13 -19.13 3.08
N ARG A 50 -14.08 -19.01 2.28
CA ARG A 50 -13.92 -19.54 0.92
C ARG A 50 -14.90 -19.00 -0.14
N GLY A 51 -15.81 -18.09 0.18
CA GLY A 51 -16.77 -17.52 -0.78
C GLY A 51 -16.12 -16.84 -1.99
N CYS A 52 -14.93 -16.25 -1.80
CA CYS A 52 -14.19 -15.63 -2.90
C CYS A 52 -13.58 -16.65 -3.89
N VAL A 53 -13.40 -17.91 -3.51
CA VAL A 53 -12.89 -18.97 -4.40
C VAL A 53 -13.90 -19.35 -5.47
N GLU A 54 -15.19 -19.06 -5.24
CA GLU A 54 -16.27 -19.32 -6.18
C GLU A 54 -16.59 -18.09 -7.05
N THR A 55 -16.48 -16.88 -6.50
CA THR A 55 -17.02 -15.67 -7.10
C THR A 55 -16.01 -14.57 -7.38
N ALA A 56 -14.76 -14.71 -6.93
CA ALA A 56 -13.73 -13.66 -6.88
C ALA A 56 -14.17 -12.39 -6.12
N LYS A 57 -15.17 -12.50 -5.21
CA LYS A 57 -15.69 -11.39 -4.41
C LYS A 57 -15.70 -11.77 -2.94
N CYS A 58 -15.40 -10.80 -2.07
CA CYS A 58 -15.54 -11.00 -0.64
C CYS A 58 -17.02 -10.98 -0.25
N VAL A 59 -17.42 -11.86 0.66
CA VAL A 59 -18.80 -11.87 1.21
C VAL A 59 -18.98 -10.86 2.34
N VAL A 60 -17.88 -10.46 2.99
CA VAL A 60 -17.91 -9.47 4.08
C VAL A 60 -17.98 -8.08 3.45
N ARG A 61 -19.00 -7.30 3.85
CA ARG A 61 -19.21 -5.92 3.44
C ARG A 61 -18.84 -4.98 4.56
N ASP A 62 -17.81 -4.18 4.32
CA ASP A 62 -17.29 -3.20 5.26
C ASP A 62 -16.47 -2.15 4.51
N GLU A 63 -15.70 -1.30 5.21
CA GLU A 63 -14.90 -0.24 4.57
C GLU A 63 -13.81 -0.77 3.62
N MET A 64 -13.55 -2.10 3.58
CA MET A 64 -12.70 -2.70 2.56
C MET A 64 -13.25 -2.52 1.13
N ASP A 65 -14.56 -2.30 0.99
CA ASP A 65 -15.18 -2.04 -0.31
C ASP A 65 -14.61 -0.78 -0.98
N THR A 66 -14.11 0.20 -0.21
CA THR A 66 -13.38 1.37 -0.73
C THR A 66 -12.08 0.97 -1.46
N ILE A 67 -11.36 -0.01 -0.92
CA ILE A 67 -10.16 -0.54 -1.56
C ILE A 67 -10.52 -1.37 -2.78
N TYR A 68 -11.59 -2.17 -2.70
CA TYR A 68 -12.05 -3.00 -3.82
C TYR A 68 -12.64 -2.20 -4.98
N ALA A 69 -13.09 -0.96 -4.76
CA ALA A 69 -13.59 -0.09 -5.82
C ALA A 69 -12.54 0.18 -6.90
N ASP A 70 -11.25 0.08 -6.54
CA ASP A 70 -10.10 0.24 -7.45
C ASP A 70 -10.10 1.59 -8.21
N ASP A 71 -10.66 2.61 -7.58
CA ASP A 71 -10.93 3.94 -8.12
C ASP A 71 -9.85 4.93 -7.63
N TYR A 72 -8.58 4.60 -7.89
CA TYR A 72 -7.40 5.40 -7.55
C TYR A 72 -6.23 5.09 -8.50
N ASP A 73 -5.37 6.09 -8.72
CA ASP A 73 -4.21 6.04 -9.61
C ASP A 73 -2.94 5.61 -8.88
N ASN A 74 -2.87 5.92 -7.60
CA ASN A 74 -1.71 5.63 -6.76
C ASN A 74 -2.11 4.85 -5.50
N VAL A 75 -1.20 4.04 -4.97
CA VAL A 75 -1.35 3.40 -3.66
C VAL A 75 -0.10 3.57 -2.82
N VAL A 76 -0.25 4.07 -1.61
CA VAL A 76 0.81 4.20 -0.62
C VAL A 76 0.54 3.24 0.53
N ILE A 77 1.50 2.36 0.84
CA ILE A 77 1.48 1.55 2.05
C ILE A 77 2.42 2.22 3.06
N ALA A 78 1.85 2.70 4.16
CA ALA A 78 2.59 3.38 5.23
C ALA A 78 2.40 2.65 6.54
N THR A 79 3.48 2.13 7.16
CA THR A 79 3.36 1.30 8.36
C THR A 79 4.60 1.37 9.24
N PRO A 80 4.44 1.31 10.58
CA PRO A 80 5.57 1.04 11.45
C PRO A 80 5.96 -0.44 11.35
N ILE A 81 7.20 -0.74 11.74
CA ILE A 81 7.73 -2.11 11.81
C ILE A 81 7.62 -2.60 13.26
N TYR A 82 6.94 -3.73 13.46
CA TYR A 82 6.82 -4.43 14.72
C TYR A 82 7.44 -5.82 14.59
N PHE A 83 8.50 -6.10 15.34
CA PHE A 83 9.20 -7.40 15.30
C PHE A 83 9.57 -7.86 13.86
N GLY A 84 10.06 -6.93 13.06
CA GLY A 84 10.49 -7.19 11.67
C GLY A 84 9.37 -7.31 10.64
N THR A 85 8.10 -7.11 11.04
CA THR A 85 6.94 -7.15 10.16
C THR A 85 6.00 -5.96 10.39
N MET A 86 4.86 -5.95 9.76
CA MET A 86 3.80 -4.95 9.98
C MET A 86 2.96 -5.27 11.23
N PRO A 87 2.30 -4.27 11.85
CA PRO A 87 1.34 -4.52 12.93
C PRO A 87 0.24 -5.50 12.52
N GLY A 88 -0.28 -6.28 13.49
CA GLY A 88 -1.30 -7.30 13.25
C GLY A 88 -2.55 -6.77 12.55
N GLN A 89 -3.00 -5.57 12.89
CA GLN A 89 -4.16 -4.94 12.24
C GLN A 89 -3.92 -4.64 10.76
N MET A 90 -2.68 -4.25 10.40
CA MET A 90 -2.30 -4.07 8.99
C MET A 90 -2.31 -5.41 8.26
N LEU A 91 -1.77 -6.48 8.87
CA LEU A 91 -1.82 -7.82 8.31
C LEU A 91 -3.26 -8.33 8.17
N ASN A 92 -4.14 -8.04 9.15
CA ASN A 92 -5.56 -8.37 9.06
C ASN A 92 -6.24 -7.68 7.88
N LEU A 93 -6.00 -6.38 7.67
CA LEU A 93 -6.50 -5.66 6.50
C LEU A 93 -5.99 -6.30 5.21
N LEU A 94 -4.69 -6.53 5.10
CA LEU A 94 -4.08 -7.11 3.91
C LEU A 94 -4.53 -8.55 3.64
N SER A 95 -4.92 -9.32 4.68
CA SER A 95 -5.50 -10.67 4.50
C SER A 95 -6.79 -10.66 3.67
N ARG A 96 -7.46 -9.51 3.56
CA ARG A 96 -8.69 -9.34 2.79
C ARG A 96 -8.46 -9.30 1.26
N PHE A 97 -7.21 -9.40 0.78
CA PHE A 97 -6.91 -9.52 -0.66
C PHE A 97 -7.10 -10.95 -1.23
N GLN A 98 -7.72 -11.87 -0.48
CA GLN A 98 -8.07 -13.21 -0.97
C GLN A 98 -8.92 -13.22 -2.25
N PRO A 99 -9.88 -12.29 -2.48
CA PRO A 99 -10.61 -12.24 -3.75
C PRO A 99 -9.71 -11.99 -4.96
N GLN A 100 -8.70 -11.14 -4.82
CA GLN A 100 -7.72 -10.86 -5.87
C GLN A 100 -6.89 -12.10 -6.17
N HIS A 101 -6.42 -12.77 -5.12
CA HIS A 101 -5.69 -14.03 -5.23
C HIS A 101 -6.56 -15.12 -5.87
N ALA A 102 -7.80 -15.28 -5.42
CA ALA A 102 -8.72 -16.30 -5.94
C ALA A 102 -9.01 -16.09 -7.43
N ALA A 103 -9.27 -14.84 -7.86
CA ALA A 103 -9.47 -14.51 -9.25
C ALA A 103 -8.29 -14.94 -10.12
N MET A 104 -7.06 -14.67 -9.66
CA MET A 104 -5.85 -14.95 -10.45
C MET A 104 -5.44 -16.42 -10.44
N PHE A 105 -5.56 -17.11 -9.32
CA PHE A 105 -4.92 -18.42 -9.13
C PHE A 105 -5.89 -19.59 -9.13
N PHE A 106 -7.17 -19.38 -8.82
CA PHE A 106 -8.16 -20.46 -8.76
C PHE A 106 -9.20 -20.36 -9.87
N LEU A 107 -9.66 -19.16 -10.20
CA LEU A 107 -10.79 -18.98 -11.14
C LEU A 107 -10.33 -18.59 -12.54
N ASP A 108 -9.07 -18.24 -12.74
CA ASP A 108 -8.53 -17.74 -14.00
C ASP A 108 -9.34 -16.57 -14.60
N ILE A 109 -9.88 -15.72 -13.71
CA ILE A 109 -10.67 -14.55 -14.09
C ILE A 109 -9.73 -13.36 -14.33
N PRO A 110 -9.73 -12.79 -15.55
CA PRO A 110 -8.98 -11.56 -15.80
C PRO A 110 -9.47 -10.43 -14.90
N ARG A 111 -8.55 -9.79 -14.19
CA ARG A 111 -8.85 -8.58 -13.44
C ARG A 111 -8.38 -7.38 -14.24
N ASN A 112 -9.33 -6.58 -14.68
CA ASN A 112 -9.03 -5.31 -15.33
C ASN A 112 -8.74 -4.25 -14.25
N ILE A 113 -7.60 -4.42 -13.56
CA ILE A 113 -7.13 -3.47 -12.55
C ILE A 113 -6.12 -2.55 -13.21
N SER A 114 -6.42 -1.25 -13.23
CA SER A 114 -5.51 -0.24 -13.77
C SER A 114 -4.14 -0.28 -13.08
N PRO A 115 -3.04 -0.07 -13.82
CA PRO A 115 -1.72 0.04 -13.22
C PRO A 115 -1.64 1.28 -12.33
N LYS A 116 -1.03 1.14 -11.15
CA LYS A 116 -0.91 2.21 -10.15
C LYS A 116 0.55 2.49 -9.82
N LYS A 117 0.87 3.75 -9.54
CA LYS A 117 2.14 4.05 -8.89
C LYS A 117 2.09 3.63 -7.42
N ALA A 118 3.16 2.98 -6.98
CA ALA A 118 3.31 2.54 -5.61
C ALA A 118 4.13 3.54 -4.80
N GLY A 119 3.77 3.73 -3.53
CA GLY A 119 4.54 4.46 -2.54
C GLY A 119 4.72 3.64 -1.27
N LEU A 120 5.87 3.78 -0.63
CA LEU A 120 6.22 3.04 0.56
C LEU A 120 6.75 3.97 1.64
N ILE A 121 6.16 3.90 2.84
CA ILE A 121 6.63 4.61 4.04
C ILE A 121 6.78 3.60 5.17
N LEU A 122 8.00 3.46 5.70
CA LEU A 122 8.31 2.58 6.83
C LEU A 122 8.96 3.36 7.96
N THR A 123 8.56 3.07 9.19
CA THR A 123 9.20 3.62 10.40
C THR A 123 9.56 2.50 11.36
N ALA A 124 10.72 2.58 11.98
CA ALA A 124 11.18 1.59 12.96
C ALA A 124 11.80 2.28 14.19
N GLY A 125 11.46 1.83 15.39
CA GLY A 125 11.98 2.36 16.66
C GLY A 125 13.47 2.12 16.84
N SER A 126 14.00 1.03 16.29
CA SER A 126 15.40 0.62 16.42
C SER A 126 16.03 0.36 15.05
N LYS A 127 17.20 -0.27 15.05
CA LYS A 127 17.95 -0.61 13.83
C LYS A 127 17.10 -1.38 12.82
N LYS A 128 17.34 -1.05 11.57
CA LYS A 128 16.79 -1.62 10.35
C LYS A 128 16.58 -3.14 10.39
N ASN A 129 15.33 -3.57 10.34
CA ASN A 129 14.95 -4.98 10.15
C ASN A 129 13.61 -5.04 9.39
N GLU A 130 13.59 -4.43 8.20
CA GLU A 130 12.38 -4.31 7.39
C GLU A 130 12.19 -5.44 6.38
N SER A 131 13.10 -6.41 6.28
CA SER A 131 13.11 -7.41 5.20
C SER A 131 11.80 -8.17 5.03
N ASN A 132 11.18 -8.61 6.14
CA ASN A 132 9.89 -9.31 6.09
C ASN A 132 8.74 -8.37 5.75
N ALA A 133 8.73 -7.15 6.31
CA ALA A 133 7.73 -6.14 5.98
C ALA A 133 7.80 -5.77 4.51
N LEU A 134 8.98 -5.55 3.95
CA LEU A 134 9.20 -5.28 2.53
C LEU A 134 8.72 -6.44 1.65
N HIS A 135 8.99 -7.67 2.03
CA HIS A 135 8.53 -8.84 1.28
C HIS A 135 6.98 -8.86 1.20
N HIS A 136 6.30 -8.70 2.33
CA HIS A 136 4.84 -8.64 2.36
C HIS A 136 4.28 -7.48 1.53
N ILE A 137 4.87 -6.29 1.64
CA ILE A 137 4.41 -5.10 0.90
C ILE A 137 4.59 -5.31 -0.60
N ARG A 138 5.70 -5.89 -1.05
CA ARG A 138 5.90 -6.25 -2.46
C ARG A 138 4.85 -7.22 -2.98
N CYS A 139 4.46 -8.21 -2.18
CA CYS A 139 3.35 -9.10 -2.52
C CYS A 139 2.03 -8.33 -2.64
N MET A 140 1.77 -7.38 -1.75
CA MET A 140 0.56 -6.58 -1.78
C MET A 140 0.54 -5.61 -2.97
N PHE A 141 1.65 -4.97 -3.31
CA PHE A 141 1.73 -4.14 -4.51
C PHE A 141 1.36 -4.91 -5.78
N LYS A 142 1.73 -6.19 -5.88
CA LYS A 142 1.27 -7.04 -6.99
C LYS A 142 -0.26 -7.24 -6.98
N MET A 143 -0.88 -7.37 -5.80
CA MET A 143 -2.34 -7.50 -5.69
C MET A 143 -3.07 -6.21 -6.06
N PHE A 144 -2.47 -5.04 -5.82
CA PHE A 144 -2.94 -3.73 -6.26
C PHE A 144 -2.65 -3.42 -7.74
N ASN A 145 -1.86 -4.22 -8.43
CA ASN A 145 -1.23 -3.88 -9.72
C ASN A 145 -0.39 -2.60 -9.62
N ALA A 146 0.34 -2.43 -8.51
CA ALA A 146 1.12 -1.23 -8.21
C ALA A 146 2.62 -1.50 -8.30
N ARG A 147 3.39 -0.50 -8.76
CA ARG A 147 4.84 -0.59 -9.02
C ARG A 147 5.51 0.78 -9.02
N GLY A 148 6.82 0.80 -9.27
CA GLY A 148 7.58 2.04 -9.44
C GLY A 148 7.94 2.73 -8.13
N TYR A 149 7.90 2.01 -6.98
CA TYR A 149 8.29 2.59 -5.68
C TYR A 149 9.81 2.60 -5.48
N GLU A 150 10.54 1.83 -6.28
CA GLU A 150 12.00 1.69 -6.16
C GLU A 150 12.68 3.05 -6.36
N GLY A 151 13.48 3.45 -5.37
CA GLY A 151 14.13 4.77 -5.34
C GLY A 151 13.28 5.89 -4.72
N TYR A 152 12.02 5.60 -4.38
CA TYR A 152 11.10 6.52 -3.71
C TYR A 152 10.61 5.99 -2.36
N GLU A 153 11.32 5.01 -1.79
CA GLU A 153 11.01 4.49 -0.47
C GLU A 153 11.33 5.54 0.61
N VAL A 154 10.41 5.73 1.53
CA VAL A 154 10.59 6.57 2.71
C VAL A 154 10.82 5.66 3.91
N ILE A 155 12.01 5.66 4.45
CA ILE A 155 12.38 4.82 5.59
C ILE A 155 13.01 5.71 6.67
N SER A 156 12.41 5.70 7.88
CA SER A 156 12.96 6.33 9.06
C SER A 156 13.17 5.27 10.15
N ASN A 157 14.41 5.12 10.56
CA ASN A 157 14.85 4.18 11.60
C ASN A 157 15.22 4.95 12.87
N PHE A 158 15.37 4.23 14.01
CA PHE A 158 15.72 4.81 15.30
C PHE A 158 14.71 5.88 15.78
N THR A 159 13.43 5.68 15.42
CA THR A 159 12.39 6.66 15.78
C THR A 159 12.05 6.69 17.27
N ASP A 160 12.63 5.80 18.09
CA ASP A 160 12.60 5.86 19.55
C ASP A 160 13.64 6.86 20.10
N GLU A 161 14.67 7.20 19.30
CA GLU A 161 15.74 8.15 19.63
C GLU A 161 15.48 9.51 18.96
N ILE A 162 15.19 9.50 17.65
CA ILE A 162 14.93 10.69 16.84
C ILE A 162 13.56 10.53 16.19
N PRO A 163 12.56 11.33 16.58
CA PRO A 163 11.25 11.27 15.93
C PRO A 163 11.36 11.48 14.42
N ALA A 164 10.51 10.77 13.63
CA ALA A 164 10.54 10.92 12.17
C ALA A 164 10.23 12.36 11.70
N SER A 165 9.61 13.18 12.54
CA SER A 165 9.40 14.61 12.29
C SER A 165 10.68 15.46 12.39
N GLU A 166 11.77 14.87 12.87
CA GLU A 166 13.10 15.49 12.98
C GLU A 166 14.13 14.79 12.07
N ASP A 167 13.74 13.72 11.38
CA ASP A 167 14.56 13.02 10.40
C ASP A 167 14.46 13.74 9.04
N GLU A 168 15.33 14.71 8.82
CA GLU A 168 15.36 15.54 7.61
C GLU A 168 15.51 14.71 6.33
N ALA A 169 16.22 13.60 6.36
CA ALA A 169 16.40 12.74 5.21
C ALA A 169 15.07 12.01 4.87
N ALA A 170 14.37 11.50 5.87
CA ALA A 170 13.07 10.87 5.69
C ALA A 170 11.98 11.89 5.29
N LEU A 171 12.01 13.09 5.85
CA LEU A 171 11.11 14.18 5.45
C LEU A 171 11.33 14.59 4.00
N ALA A 172 12.58 14.75 3.56
CA ALA A 172 12.90 15.03 2.17
C ALA A 172 12.49 13.88 1.23
N ALA A 173 12.67 12.64 1.64
CA ALA A 173 12.20 11.48 0.89
C ALA A 173 10.67 11.43 0.78
N ALA A 174 9.95 11.80 1.84
CA ALA A 174 8.49 11.87 1.84
C ALA A 174 7.97 12.94 0.85
N ARG A 175 8.59 14.12 0.81
CA ARG A 175 8.27 15.16 -0.20
C ARG A 175 8.50 14.64 -1.62
N ARG A 176 9.66 14.03 -1.90
CA ARG A 176 9.96 13.45 -3.22
C ARG A 176 8.97 12.35 -3.62
N LEU A 177 8.51 11.53 -2.66
CA LEU A 177 7.47 10.54 -2.92
C LEU A 177 6.16 11.21 -3.36
N GLY A 178 5.74 12.30 -2.70
CA GLY A 178 4.54 13.04 -3.10
C GLY A 178 4.67 13.61 -4.53
N GLU A 179 5.81 14.22 -4.85
CA GLU A 179 6.12 14.73 -6.21
C GLU A 179 6.08 13.60 -7.25
N TYR A 180 6.74 12.47 -6.98
CA TYR A 180 6.74 11.30 -7.85
C TYR A 180 5.34 10.77 -8.16
N LEU A 181 4.45 10.74 -7.18
CA LEU A 181 3.08 10.25 -7.36
C LEU A 181 2.22 11.18 -8.24
N ASN A 182 2.60 12.45 -8.38
CA ASN A 182 1.93 13.39 -9.28
C ASN A 182 2.31 13.20 -10.75
N GLU A 183 3.48 12.63 -11.02
CA GLU A 183 3.97 12.44 -12.39
C GLU A 183 3.16 11.38 -13.14
N ASP A 184 3.12 11.49 -14.45
CA ASP A 184 2.63 10.41 -15.31
C ASP A 184 3.65 9.28 -15.42
N TRP A 185 3.22 8.14 -15.95
CA TRP A 185 4.14 7.07 -16.27
C TRP A 185 5.11 7.52 -17.36
N PRO A 186 6.39 7.17 -17.26
CA PRO A 186 7.33 7.45 -18.34
C PRO A 186 6.93 6.71 -19.63
N ASP A 187 7.25 7.31 -20.78
CA ASP A 187 7.00 6.69 -22.06
C ASP A 187 7.67 5.31 -22.16
N GLY A 188 6.93 4.32 -22.63
CA GLY A 188 7.41 2.94 -22.75
C GLY A 188 7.44 2.14 -21.44
N ALA A 189 6.87 2.66 -20.34
CA ALA A 189 6.79 1.91 -19.09
C ALA A 189 6.05 0.58 -19.28
N ASP A 190 6.61 -0.51 -18.71
CA ASP A 190 5.91 -1.80 -18.69
C ASP A 190 4.81 -1.79 -17.65
N LEU A 191 3.59 -1.59 -18.12
CA LEU A 191 2.39 -1.51 -17.27
C LEU A 191 1.62 -2.84 -17.19
N ARG A 192 2.19 -3.95 -17.69
CA ARG A 192 1.54 -5.27 -17.61
C ARG A 192 1.39 -5.68 -16.15
N GLY A 193 0.19 -6.08 -15.79
CA GLY A 193 -0.10 -6.61 -14.46
C GLY A 193 0.44 -8.03 -14.26
N LEU A 194 0.44 -8.50 -13.01
CA LEU A 194 0.82 -9.87 -12.67
C LEU A 194 0.00 -10.90 -13.47
N TRP A 195 -1.25 -10.58 -13.76
CA TRP A 195 -2.15 -11.39 -14.58
C TRP A 195 -1.65 -11.53 -16.02
N ASP A 196 -1.24 -10.44 -16.64
CA ASP A 196 -0.76 -10.43 -18.01
C ASP A 196 0.56 -11.21 -18.13
N ILE A 197 1.45 -11.02 -17.14
CA ILE A 197 2.72 -11.74 -17.04
C ILE A 197 2.47 -13.25 -16.91
N LYS A 198 1.54 -13.67 -16.03
CA LYS A 198 1.19 -15.10 -15.83
C LYS A 198 0.68 -15.75 -17.11
N ARG A 199 -0.06 -15.03 -17.96
CA ARG A 199 -0.61 -15.53 -19.22
C ARG A 199 0.32 -15.39 -20.42
N GLY A 200 1.53 -14.88 -20.24
CA GLY A 200 2.48 -14.68 -21.35
C GLY A 200 1.98 -13.69 -22.40
N LYS A 201 1.08 -12.78 -22.02
CA LYS A 201 0.66 -11.70 -22.94
C LYS A 201 1.81 -10.70 -23.04
N ALA A 202 2.45 -10.67 -24.21
CA ALA A 202 3.48 -9.71 -24.57
C ALA A 202 2.85 -8.34 -24.88
#